data_facb1cf769cb3982b42238763212adab
#
_entry.id   facb1cf769cb3982b42238763212adab
#
_cell.length_a   1.000
_cell.length_b   1.000
_cell.length_c   1.000
_cell.angle_alpha   90.00
_cell.angle_beta   90.00
_cell.angle_gamma   90.00
#
_symmetry.space_group_name_H-M   'P 1'
#
loop_
_entity.id
_entity.type
_entity.pdbx_description
1 polymer ?
#
loop_
_entity_poly.entity_id
_entity_poly.type
_entity_poly.pdbx_seq_one_letter_code
_entity_poly.pdbx_strand_id
1 'polypeptide(L)'
;MKLAGAPISWGVCEAPDWGLQLAADRVLEDMRALGLRATEAGPPGFLPTDPTASHALLDACDLRLIGGFVTAVLHERARRADELASVKRQAEWLAAGGAELVVLAPALAQSGYSGRAELPDRAWPELFEGIDRVVEIADSYGLGVAVHPHWGTAIERPEHIERFLHVTAHALCLDTGHIALGASDPLKIARDAGPRVRHVHLKDVDGALAARVRDGALFYNDAVRAGLFRPLGEGAARIKDVLAHLREAGYAGWYVLEQDVMLDAVPAPGPPLWIAQSAAFARKNA
;
A
#
# COMPACT_ATOMS: atom_id res chain seq x y z
N MET A 1 8.30 -16.06 7.89
CA MET A 1 7.67 -14.83 7.34
C MET A 1 7.36 -15.02 5.87
N LYS A 2 6.16 -14.64 5.42
CA LYS A 2 5.79 -14.57 4.00
C LYS A 2 6.14 -13.17 3.50
N LEU A 3 7.09 -13.05 2.56
CA LEU A 3 7.59 -11.76 2.07
C LEU A 3 7.21 -11.56 0.61
N ALA A 4 6.61 -10.41 0.30
CA ALA A 4 6.19 -9.99 -1.03
C ALA A 4 6.79 -8.62 -1.39
N GLY A 5 6.63 -8.18 -2.64
CA GLY A 5 7.04 -6.86 -3.08
C GLY A 5 5.89 -6.06 -3.68
N ALA A 6 5.93 -4.75 -3.53
CA ALA A 6 5.06 -3.82 -4.26
C ALA A 6 5.87 -3.16 -5.40
N PRO A 7 5.34 -3.12 -6.64
CA PRO A 7 6.04 -2.57 -7.81
C PRO A 7 6.53 -1.12 -7.64
N ILE A 8 5.89 -0.33 -6.77
CA ILE A 8 6.31 1.05 -6.47
C ILE A 8 7.73 1.12 -5.89
N SER A 9 8.22 0.04 -5.27
CA SER A 9 9.61 -0.06 -4.80
C SER A 9 10.65 -0.12 -5.93
N TRP A 10 10.18 -0.30 -7.16
CA TRP A 10 10.94 -0.23 -8.41
C TRP A 10 10.54 0.98 -9.28
N GLY A 11 9.91 1.99 -8.68
CA GLY A 11 9.49 3.22 -9.35
C GLY A 11 8.20 3.10 -10.17
N VAL A 12 7.44 2.02 -10.05
CA VAL A 12 6.21 1.82 -10.82
C VAL A 12 5.00 2.35 -10.05
N CYS A 13 4.38 3.41 -10.56
CA CYS A 13 3.27 4.10 -9.91
C CYS A 13 2.30 4.67 -10.96
N GLU A 14 1.01 4.78 -10.60
CA GLU A 14 -0.02 5.40 -11.43
C GLU A 14 -0.02 6.93 -11.40
N ALA A 15 0.67 7.53 -10.42
CA ALA A 15 0.65 8.97 -10.26
C ALA A 15 1.32 9.67 -11.46
N PRO A 16 0.71 10.74 -12.01
CA PRO A 16 1.33 11.53 -13.07
C PRO A 16 2.70 12.08 -12.64
N ASP A 17 3.62 12.15 -13.59
CA ASP A 17 4.97 12.71 -13.38
C ASP A 17 5.80 12.00 -12.29
N TRP A 18 5.49 10.71 -12.03
CA TRP A 18 6.20 9.92 -11.02
C TRP A 18 7.66 9.61 -11.40
N GLY A 19 8.03 9.79 -12.66
CA GLY A 19 9.36 9.50 -13.17
C GLY A 19 9.37 8.30 -14.12
N LEU A 20 10.57 7.69 -14.27
CA LEU A 20 10.75 6.54 -15.15
C LEU A 20 10.03 5.31 -14.59
N GLN A 21 9.29 4.61 -15.43
CA GLN A 21 8.58 3.37 -15.10
C GLN A 21 9.38 2.17 -15.60
N LEU A 22 9.70 1.23 -14.71
CA LEU A 22 10.30 -0.04 -15.12
C LEU A 22 9.25 -1.01 -15.67
N ALA A 23 9.63 -1.79 -16.66
CA ALA A 23 8.77 -2.83 -17.23
C ALA A 23 8.54 -3.99 -16.25
N ALA A 24 7.40 -4.66 -16.38
CA ALA A 24 6.98 -5.71 -15.46
C ALA A 24 7.96 -6.89 -15.38
N ASP A 25 8.46 -7.36 -16.53
CA ASP A 25 9.44 -8.44 -16.61
C ASP A 25 10.67 -8.15 -15.75
N ARG A 26 11.24 -6.95 -15.87
CA ARG A 26 12.39 -6.52 -15.07
C ARG A 26 12.08 -6.51 -13.57
N VAL A 27 10.94 -5.94 -13.16
CA VAL A 27 10.56 -5.83 -11.75
C VAL A 27 10.34 -7.21 -11.14
N LEU A 28 9.64 -8.09 -11.86
CA LEU A 28 9.32 -9.44 -11.38
C LEU A 28 10.59 -10.32 -11.31
N GLU A 29 11.51 -10.20 -12.27
CA GLU A 29 12.82 -10.86 -12.21
C GLU A 29 13.64 -10.41 -10.98
N ASP A 30 13.67 -9.11 -10.70
CA ASP A 30 14.34 -8.57 -9.53
C ASP A 30 13.70 -9.09 -8.22
N MET A 31 12.36 -9.15 -8.15
CA MET A 31 11.64 -9.74 -7.00
C MET A 31 12.03 -11.22 -6.81
N ARG A 32 12.05 -12.00 -7.90
CA ARG A 32 12.50 -13.39 -7.87
C ARG A 32 13.95 -13.51 -7.40
N ALA A 33 14.85 -12.68 -7.92
CA ALA A 33 16.26 -12.67 -7.54
C ALA A 33 16.46 -12.33 -6.05
N LEU A 34 15.58 -11.51 -5.47
CA LEU A 34 15.52 -11.27 -4.03
C LEU A 34 14.93 -12.44 -3.24
N GLY A 35 14.44 -13.49 -3.88
CA GLY A 35 13.78 -14.63 -3.22
C GLY A 35 12.40 -14.27 -2.66
N LEU A 36 11.74 -13.25 -3.19
CA LEU A 36 10.32 -12.99 -2.91
C LEU A 36 9.48 -14.07 -3.58
N ARG A 37 8.29 -14.33 -3.03
CA ARG A 37 7.37 -15.36 -3.53
C ARG A 37 6.03 -14.82 -3.97
N ALA A 38 5.85 -13.50 -3.83
CA ALA A 38 4.60 -12.83 -4.18
C ALA A 38 4.83 -11.37 -4.53
N THR A 39 3.87 -10.80 -5.24
CA THR A 39 3.79 -9.39 -5.59
C THR A 39 2.38 -8.87 -5.41
N GLU A 40 2.23 -7.57 -5.20
CA GLU A 40 0.99 -6.86 -5.48
C GLU A 40 0.89 -6.52 -6.96
N ALA A 41 -0.33 -6.17 -7.41
CA ALA A 41 -0.65 -5.96 -8.81
C ALA A 41 0.11 -4.79 -9.46
N GLY A 42 0.53 -3.78 -8.67
CA GLY A 42 0.96 -2.50 -9.22
C GLY A 42 -0.20 -1.72 -9.86
N PRO A 43 0.10 -0.62 -10.55
CA PRO A 43 -0.92 0.20 -11.20
C PRO A 43 -1.54 -0.51 -12.42
N PRO A 44 -2.74 -0.09 -12.85
CA PRO A 44 -3.36 -0.62 -14.07
C PRO A 44 -2.42 -0.54 -15.29
N GLY A 45 -2.23 -1.68 -15.96
CA GLY A 45 -1.36 -1.80 -17.13
C GLY A 45 0.10 -2.17 -16.81
N PHE A 46 0.50 -2.25 -15.56
CA PHE A 46 1.80 -2.82 -15.18
C PHE A 46 1.84 -4.33 -15.47
N LEU A 47 0.90 -5.08 -14.96
CA LEU A 47 0.67 -6.45 -15.39
C LEU A 47 -0.27 -6.47 -16.62
N PRO A 48 -0.21 -7.51 -17.46
CA PRO A 48 -1.15 -7.68 -18.57
C PRO A 48 -2.62 -7.57 -18.14
N THR A 49 -3.44 -6.93 -18.95
CA THR A 49 -4.88 -6.80 -18.69
C THR A 49 -5.64 -8.14 -18.82
N ASP A 50 -5.13 -9.04 -19.65
CA ASP A 50 -5.62 -10.43 -19.71
C ASP A 50 -5.10 -11.22 -18.50
N PRO A 51 -5.99 -11.73 -17.61
CA PRO A 51 -5.59 -12.48 -16.42
C PRO A 51 -4.73 -13.72 -16.74
N THR A 52 -4.96 -14.39 -17.88
CA THR A 52 -4.17 -15.57 -18.29
C THR A 52 -2.74 -15.18 -18.61
N ALA A 53 -2.54 -14.10 -19.36
CA ALA A 53 -1.21 -13.58 -19.67
C ALA A 53 -0.50 -13.06 -18.40
N SER A 54 -1.23 -12.41 -17.50
CA SER A 54 -0.71 -11.97 -16.21
C SER A 54 -0.22 -13.16 -15.37
N HIS A 55 -1.03 -14.23 -15.29
CA HIS A 55 -0.68 -15.44 -14.56
C HIS A 55 0.57 -16.12 -15.13
N ALA A 56 0.65 -16.26 -16.46
CA ALA A 56 1.82 -16.83 -17.13
C ALA A 56 3.10 -16.03 -16.87
N LEU A 57 3.02 -14.70 -16.83
CA LEU A 57 4.15 -13.83 -16.51
C LEU A 57 4.62 -14.03 -15.05
N LEU A 58 3.70 -14.11 -14.13
CA LEU A 58 4.00 -14.34 -12.71
C LEU A 58 4.57 -15.73 -12.45
N ASP A 59 4.01 -16.77 -13.08
CA ASP A 59 4.49 -18.15 -12.98
C ASP A 59 5.92 -18.28 -13.50
N ALA A 60 6.27 -17.58 -14.60
CA ALA A 60 7.62 -17.57 -15.13
C ALA A 60 8.66 -17.01 -14.14
N CYS A 61 8.20 -16.23 -13.15
CA CYS A 61 9.02 -15.68 -12.08
C CYS A 61 8.85 -16.36 -10.72
N ASP A 62 8.11 -17.47 -10.62
CA ASP A 62 7.75 -18.14 -9.35
C ASP A 62 7.06 -17.18 -8.35
N LEU A 63 6.27 -16.25 -8.83
CA LEU A 63 5.55 -15.25 -8.03
C LEU A 63 4.04 -15.49 -8.03
N ARG A 64 3.39 -15.17 -6.93
CA ARG A 64 1.93 -15.17 -6.79
C ARG A 64 1.43 -13.74 -6.70
N LEU A 65 0.29 -13.45 -7.32
CA LEU A 65 -0.47 -12.24 -7.04
C LEU A 65 -1.18 -12.38 -5.70
N ILE A 66 -0.99 -11.42 -4.78
CA ILE A 66 -1.60 -11.49 -3.44
C ILE A 66 -2.64 -10.42 -3.20
N GLY A 67 -2.61 -9.32 -3.93
CA GLY A 67 -3.54 -8.21 -3.78
C GLY A 67 -3.24 -7.09 -4.75
N GLY A 68 -3.99 -6.02 -4.62
CA GLY A 68 -3.77 -4.81 -5.39
C GLY A 68 -4.29 -3.57 -4.69
N PHE A 69 -3.55 -2.48 -4.85
CA PHE A 69 -3.92 -1.17 -4.35
C PHE A 69 -5.08 -0.60 -5.17
N VAL A 70 -6.17 -0.25 -4.50
CA VAL A 70 -7.39 0.27 -5.12
C VAL A 70 -7.78 1.55 -4.42
N THR A 71 -7.93 2.63 -5.18
CA THR A 71 -8.44 3.91 -4.68
C THR A 71 -9.88 4.13 -5.11
N ALA A 72 -10.70 4.74 -4.24
CA ALA A 72 -12.06 5.10 -4.55
C ALA A 72 -12.53 6.31 -3.72
N VAL A 73 -13.26 7.25 -4.34
CA VAL A 73 -13.90 8.38 -3.66
C VAL A 73 -15.26 7.93 -3.14
N LEU A 74 -15.30 7.53 -1.87
CA LEU A 74 -16.47 6.86 -1.28
C LEU A 74 -17.39 7.80 -0.49
N HIS A 75 -16.89 8.96 -0.06
CA HIS A 75 -17.60 9.95 0.75
C HIS A 75 -18.54 10.87 -0.05
N GLU A 76 -18.48 10.83 -1.38
CA GLU A 76 -19.33 11.62 -2.28
C GLU A 76 -20.40 10.74 -2.94
N ARG A 77 -21.65 10.84 -2.52
CA ARG A 77 -22.76 10.04 -3.06
C ARG A 77 -22.90 10.14 -4.58
N ALA A 78 -22.67 11.32 -5.14
CA ALA A 78 -22.81 11.57 -6.56
C ALA A 78 -21.80 10.77 -7.41
N ARG A 79 -20.62 10.49 -6.87
CA ARG A 79 -19.56 9.73 -7.54
C ARG A 79 -19.58 8.24 -7.23
N ARG A 80 -20.20 7.85 -6.13
CA ARG A 80 -20.11 6.51 -5.56
C ARG A 80 -20.45 5.40 -6.56
N ALA A 81 -21.46 5.58 -7.40
CA ALA A 81 -21.85 4.55 -8.37
C ALA A 81 -20.74 4.24 -9.37
N ASP A 82 -20.07 5.26 -9.92
CA ASP A 82 -18.98 5.10 -10.88
C ASP A 82 -17.71 4.56 -10.19
N GLU A 83 -17.43 5.03 -8.99
CA GLU A 83 -16.30 4.55 -8.18
C GLU A 83 -16.47 3.06 -7.83
N LEU A 84 -17.65 2.63 -7.38
CA LEU A 84 -17.93 1.23 -7.10
C LEU A 84 -17.90 0.36 -8.36
N ALA A 85 -18.32 0.88 -9.52
CA ALA A 85 -18.19 0.18 -10.79
C ALA A 85 -16.69 -0.01 -11.17
N SER A 86 -15.85 0.96 -10.86
CA SER A 86 -14.40 0.84 -11.03
C SER A 86 -13.79 -0.19 -10.09
N VAL A 87 -14.14 -0.14 -8.80
CA VAL A 87 -13.72 -1.14 -7.80
C VAL A 87 -14.13 -2.54 -8.23
N LYS A 88 -15.35 -2.73 -8.74
CA LYS A 88 -15.84 -4.02 -9.22
C LYS A 88 -14.95 -4.58 -10.33
N ARG A 89 -14.62 -3.79 -11.35
CA ARG A 89 -13.71 -4.23 -12.44
C ARG A 89 -12.34 -4.64 -11.93
N GLN A 90 -11.79 -3.87 -10.97
CA GLN A 90 -10.50 -4.18 -10.37
C GLN A 90 -10.56 -5.45 -9.52
N ALA A 91 -11.62 -5.63 -8.70
CA ALA A 91 -11.83 -6.82 -7.92
C ALA A 91 -11.98 -8.08 -8.80
N GLU A 92 -12.74 -7.99 -9.89
CA GLU A 92 -12.90 -9.06 -10.86
C GLU A 92 -11.56 -9.49 -11.47
N TRP A 93 -10.73 -8.50 -11.88
CA TRP A 93 -9.41 -8.77 -12.44
C TRP A 93 -8.46 -9.36 -11.39
N LEU A 94 -8.44 -8.82 -10.17
CA LEU A 94 -7.61 -9.34 -9.07
C LEU A 94 -7.97 -10.79 -8.73
N ALA A 95 -9.27 -11.12 -8.63
CA ALA A 95 -9.73 -12.46 -8.35
C ALA A 95 -9.35 -13.44 -9.48
N ALA A 96 -9.54 -13.04 -10.73
CA ALA A 96 -9.13 -13.83 -11.89
C ALA A 96 -7.60 -14.06 -11.95
N GLY A 97 -6.81 -13.12 -11.44
CA GLY A 97 -5.36 -13.24 -11.27
C GLY A 97 -4.92 -14.05 -10.04
N GLY A 98 -5.86 -14.55 -9.23
CA GLY A 98 -5.57 -15.36 -8.05
C GLY A 98 -5.18 -14.55 -6.80
N ALA A 99 -5.46 -13.26 -6.78
CA ALA A 99 -5.27 -12.41 -5.58
C ALA A 99 -6.19 -12.85 -4.43
N GLU A 100 -5.81 -12.52 -3.22
CA GLU A 100 -6.55 -12.82 -2.00
C GLU A 100 -7.21 -11.57 -1.40
N LEU A 101 -6.77 -10.36 -1.82
CA LEU A 101 -7.07 -9.12 -1.11
C LEU A 101 -7.17 -7.90 -2.02
N VAL A 102 -8.10 -7.00 -1.69
CA VAL A 102 -8.12 -5.60 -2.13
C VAL A 102 -7.50 -4.74 -1.03
N VAL A 103 -6.45 -3.99 -1.35
CA VAL A 103 -5.86 -2.98 -0.48
C VAL A 103 -6.52 -1.64 -0.79
N LEU A 104 -7.51 -1.26 0.03
CA LEU A 104 -8.38 -0.11 -0.23
C LEU A 104 -7.84 1.17 0.41
N ALA A 105 -7.45 2.16 -0.38
CA ALA A 105 -7.17 3.51 0.09
C ALA A 105 -8.35 4.44 -0.26
N PRO A 106 -9.16 4.88 0.72
CA PRO A 106 -10.29 5.76 0.48
C PRO A 106 -9.82 7.14 0.02
N ALA A 107 -9.90 7.41 -1.29
CA ALA A 107 -9.39 8.63 -1.89
C ALA A 107 -10.24 9.85 -1.52
N LEU A 108 -9.60 11.02 -1.52
CA LEU A 108 -10.28 12.32 -1.58
C LEU A 108 -10.53 12.71 -3.05
N ALA A 109 -11.52 13.59 -3.28
CA ALA A 109 -11.87 14.03 -4.63
C ALA A 109 -10.89 15.07 -5.23
N GLN A 110 -9.62 14.92 -4.92
CA GLN A 110 -8.53 15.77 -5.42
C GLN A 110 -7.49 14.92 -6.16
N SER A 111 -6.80 15.51 -7.12
CA SER A 111 -5.73 14.83 -7.83
C SER A 111 -4.41 14.90 -7.06
N GLY A 112 -3.69 13.78 -7.02
CA GLY A 112 -2.36 13.67 -6.42
C GLY A 112 -2.36 13.67 -4.89
N TYR A 113 -1.17 13.55 -4.32
CA TYR A 113 -0.94 13.38 -2.87
C TYR A 113 -0.46 14.67 -2.17
N SER A 114 -0.41 15.80 -2.86
CA SER A 114 0.14 17.05 -2.32
C SER A 114 -0.88 17.94 -1.60
N GLY A 115 -2.16 17.66 -1.73
CA GLY A 115 -3.23 18.41 -1.07
C GLY A 115 -3.69 17.71 0.21
N ARG A 116 -3.88 18.48 1.28
CA ARG A 116 -4.50 18.00 2.52
C ARG A 116 -5.92 18.54 2.62
N ALA A 117 -6.87 17.84 2.00
CA ALA A 117 -8.28 18.14 2.22
C ALA A 117 -8.75 17.43 3.50
N GLU A 118 -9.45 18.14 4.34
CA GLU A 118 -10.13 17.55 5.49
C GLU A 118 -11.48 17.00 5.08
N LEU A 119 -11.75 15.76 5.47
CA LEU A 119 -13.07 15.19 5.35
C LEU A 119 -13.97 15.79 6.45
N PRO A 120 -15.03 16.54 6.10
CA PRO A 120 -15.92 17.11 7.11
C PRO A 120 -16.64 16.00 7.88
N ASP A 121 -16.95 16.24 9.15
CA ASP A 121 -17.56 15.23 10.04
C ASP A 121 -18.81 14.56 9.45
N ARG A 122 -19.64 15.33 8.73
CA ARG A 122 -20.85 14.83 8.07
C ARG A 122 -20.58 13.82 6.94
N ALA A 123 -19.36 13.74 6.43
CA ALA A 123 -19.00 12.84 5.33
C ALA A 123 -18.45 11.48 5.81
N TRP A 124 -18.11 11.33 7.08
CA TRP A 124 -17.60 10.07 7.62
C TRP A 124 -18.62 8.92 7.55
N PRO A 125 -19.91 9.10 7.89
CA PRO A 125 -20.91 8.04 7.68
C PRO A 125 -20.99 7.57 6.22
N GLU A 126 -20.92 8.51 5.27
CA GLU A 126 -20.92 8.21 3.84
C GLU A 126 -19.68 7.43 3.40
N LEU A 127 -18.52 7.80 3.97
CA LEU A 127 -17.27 7.06 3.73
C LEU A 127 -17.38 5.62 4.21
N PHE A 128 -17.87 5.40 5.43
CA PHE A 128 -17.98 4.07 6.00
C PHE A 128 -19.01 3.21 5.26
N GLU A 129 -20.18 3.77 4.90
CA GLU A 129 -21.13 3.09 4.01
C GLU A 129 -20.48 2.72 2.66
N GLY A 130 -19.67 3.62 2.10
CA GLY A 130 -18.93 3.33 0.87
C GLY A 130 -17.94 2.19 1.02
N ILE A 131 -17.22 2.11 2.15
CA ILE A 131 -16.31 0.99 2.47
C ILE A 131 -17.11 -0.32 2.59
N ASP A 132 -18.28 -0.32 3.26
CA ASP A 132 -19.16 -1.49 3.35
C ASP A 132 -19.51 -2.03 1.93
N ARG A 133 -19.84 -1.13 1.00
CA ARG A 133 -20.13 -1.51 -0.39
C ARG A 133 -18.92 -2.10 -1.12
N VAL A 134 -17.73 -1.58 -0.88
CA VAL A 134 -16.49 -2.17 -1.42
C VAL A 134 -16.27 -3.57 -0.88
N VAL A 135 -16.50 -3.78 0.42
CA VAL A 135 -16.40 -5.12 1.05
C VAL A 135 -17.41 -6.08 0.42
N GLU A 136 -18.68 -5.70 0.26
CA GLU A 136 -19.69 -6.53 -0.41
C GLU A 136 -19.28 -6.92 -1.84
N ILE A 137 -18.71 -5.97 -2.60
CA ILE A 137 -18.20 -6.24 -3.96
C ILE A 137 -17.05 -7.24 -3.90
N ALA A 138 -16.04 -7.00 -3.07
CA ALA A 138 -14.87 -7.86 -2.96
C ALA A 138 -15.25 -9.29 -2.53
N ASP A 139 -16.13 -9.42 -1.52
CA ASP A 139 -16.63 -10.69 -1.04
C ASP A 139 -17.33 -11.50 -2.15
N SER A 140 -18.04 -10.82 -3.07
CA SER A 140 -18.70 -11.49 -4.21
C SER A 140 -17.74 -12.14 -5.19
N TYR A 141 -16.46 -11.75 -5.14
CA TYR A 141 -15.35 -12.32 -5.91
C TYR A 141 -14.42 -13.20 -5.04
N GLY A 142 -14.76 -13.42 -3.77
CA GLY A 142 -13.92 -14.20 -2.83
C GLY A 142 -12.69 -13.48 -2.34
N LEU A 143 -12.65 -12.15 -2.46
CA LEU A 143 -11.54 -11.32 -2.00
C LEU A 143 -11.84 -10.71 -0.63
N GLY A 144 -10.83 -10.67 0.25
CA GLY A 144 -10.87 -9.80 1.41
C GLY A 144 -10.65 -8.33 1.06
N VAL A 145 -10.93 -7.43 2.02
CA VAL A 145 -10.56 -6.01 1.93
C VAL A 145 -9.76 -5.63 3.16
N ALA A 146 -8.63 -4.94 2.97
CA ALA A 146 -7.91 -4.27 4.04
C ALA A 146 -7.84 -2.77 3.75
N VAL A 147 -8.41 -1.96 4.64
CA VAL A 147 -8.39 -0.51 4.53
C VAL A 147 -6.99 0.00 4.83
N HIS A 148 -6.47 0.80 3.93
CA HIS A 148 -5.10 1.29 3.95
C HIS A 148 -5.06 2.79 4.31
N PRO A 149 -4.64 3.15 5.53
CA PRO A 149 -4.31 4.53 5.86
C PRO A 149 -3.17 5.02 4.98
N HIS A 150 -3.42 6.06 4.19
CA HIS A 150 -2.47 6.54 3.20
C HIS A 150 -2.42 8.07 3.20
N TRP A 151 -1.23 8.64 3.02
CA TRP A 151 -1.04 10.08 2.88
C TRP A 151 -1.89 10.63 1.73
N GLY A 152 -2.56 11.77 1.95
CA GLY A 152 -3.42 12.41 0.95
C GLY A 152 -4.77 11.73 0.74
N THR A 153 -5.17 10.78 1.59
CA THR A 153 -6.47 10.11 1.53
C THR A 153 -7.39 10.51 2.70
N ALA A 154 -8.61 9.99 2.72
CA ALA A 154 -9.59 10.26 3.79
C ALA A 154 -9.16 9.70 5.15
N ILE A 155 -8.32 8.64 5.17
CA ILE A 155 -7.80 8.04 6.40
C ILE A 155 -6.29 8.19 6.40
N GLU A 156 -5.78 9.27 6.99
CA GLU A 156 -4.37 9.65 6.99
C GLU A 156 -3.81 9.86 8.40
N ARG A 157 -4.53 10.65 9.24
CA ARG A 157 -4.05 11.16 10.52
C ARG A 157 -4.42 10.26 11.70
N PRO A 158 -3.82 10.46 12.89
CA PRO A 158 -4.14 9.69 14.08
C PRO A 158 -5.64 9.62 14.37
N GLU A 159 -6.32 10.77 14.36
CA GLU A 159 -7.76 10.87 14.62
C GLU A 159 -8.62 10.15 13.56
N HIS A 160 -8.16 10.09 12.31
CA HIS A 160 -8.84 9.36 11.24
C HIS A 160 -8.72 7.84 11.44
N ILE A 161 -7.51 7.37 11.76
CA ILE A 161 -7.24 5.95 12.01
C ILE A 161 -7.98 5.49 13.27
N GLU A 162 -7.94 6.29 14.35
CA GLU A 162 -8.66 6.00 15.59
C GLU A 162 -10.18 5.93 15.34
N ARG A 163 -10.75 6.89 14.60
CA ARG A 163 -12.17 6.87 14.20
C ARG A 163 -12.51 5.61 13.41
N PHE A 164 -11.71 5.25 12.41
CA PHE A 164 -11.89 4.03 11.63
C PHE A 164 -11.87 2.79 12.51
N LEU A 165 -10.87 2.66 13.39
CA LEU A 165 -10.74 1.53 14.30
C LEU A 165 -11.88 1.46 15.32
N HIS A 166 -12.41 2.59 15.75
CA HIS A 166 -13.48 2.64 16.75
C HIS A 166 -14.87 2.39 16.16
N VAL A 167 -15.14 2.91 14.96
CA VAL A 167 -16.49 2.92 14.38
C VAL A 167 -16.74 1.67 13.52
N THR A 168 -15.70 1.08 12.93
CA THR A 168 -15.85 -0.06 12.03
C THR A 168 -15.18 -1.32 12.58
N ALA A 169 -15.56 -2.49 12.03
CA ALA A 169 -14.88 -3.77 12.26
C ALA A 169 -13.99 -4.21 11.08
N HIS A 170 -13.84 -3.38 10.05
CA HIS A 170 -13.09 -3.73 8.84
C HIS A 170 -11.61 -3.98 9.12
N ALA A 171 -11.01 -4.82 8.28
CA ALA A 171 -9.59 -5.13 8.38
C ALA A 171 -8.72 -3.94 7.97
N LEU A 172 -7.52 -3.90 8.52
CA LEU A 172 -6.52 -2.86 8.31
C LEU A 172 -5.34 -3.42 7.49
N CYS A 173 -4.90 -2.66 6.50
CA CYS A 173 -3.56 -2.74 5.96
C CYS A 173 -2.66 -1.85 6.84
N LEU A 174 -1.74 -2.47 7.56
CA LEU A 174 -0.79 -1.76 8.42
C LEU A 174 0.38 -1.28 7.55
N ASP A 175 0.28 -0.10 6.97
CA ASP A 175 1.42 0.54 6.32
C ASP A 175 2.21 1.36 7.35
N THR A 176 3.41 0.88 7.67
CA THR A 176 4.22 1.50 8.71
C THR A 176 4.74 2.88 8.34
N GLY A 177 4.99 3.13 7.06
CA GLY A 177 5.51 4.41 6.56
C GLY A 177 4.44 5.49 6.47
N HIS A 178 3.28 5.18 5.85
CA HIS A 178 2.19 6.15 5.77
C HIS A 178 1.60 6.50 7.13
N ILE A 179 1.49 5.52 8.04
CA ILE A 179 1.07 5.74 9.43
C ILE A 179 2.05 6.70 10.13
N ALA A 180 3.36 6.48 10.00
CA ALA A 180 4.38 7.35 10.59
C ALA A 180 4.41 8.73 9.90
N LEU A 181 4.24 8.79 8.58
CA LEU A 181 4.13 10.05 7.82
C LEU A 181 2.91 10.85 8.29
N GLY A 182 1.78 10.19 8.57
CA GLY A 182 0.56 10.80 9.14
C GLY A 182 0.66 11.22 10.60
N ALA A 183 1.83 11.05 11.26
CA ALA A 183 2.11 11.34 12.66
C ALA A 183 1.52 10.34 13.68
N SER A 184 1.16 9.13 13.24
CA SER A 184 0.78 8.03 14.14
C SER A 184 2.00 7.13 14.46
N ASP A 185 1.98 6.44 15.60
CA ASP A 185 2.95 5.39 15.92
C ASP A 185 2.47 4.05 15.31
N PRO A 186 3.18 3.48 14.32
CA PRO A 186 2.79 2.22 13.69
C PRO A 186 2.66 1.06 14.68
N LEU A 187 3.48 1.02 15.73
CA LEU A 187 3.40 0.00 16.77
C LEU A 187 2.12 0.16 17.62
N LYS A 188 1.74 1.40 17.96
CA LYS A 188 0.47 1.66 18.66
C LYS A 188 -0.70 1.20 17.79
N ILE A 189 -0.72 1.58 16.52
CA ILE A 189 -1.79 1.19 15.59
C ILE A 189 -1.84 -0.34 15.41
N ALA A 190 -0.71 -1.03 15.31
CA ALA A 190 -0.65 -2.49 15.23
C ALA A 190 -1.31 -3.15 16.46
N ARG A 191 -1.05 -2.62 17.66
CA ARG A 191 -1.66 -3.09 18.92
C ARG A 191 -3.14 -2.82 18.99
N ASP A 192 -3.57 -1.61 18.63
CA ASP A 192 -4.97 -1.19 18.69
C ASP A 192 -5.83 -1.96 17.67
N ALA A 193 -5.29 -2.21 16.48
CA ALA A 193 -5.96 -2.99 15.45
C ALA A 193 -6.00 -4.50 15.77
N GLY A 194 -4.97 -5.03 16.44
CA GLY A 194 -4.90 -6.42 16.86
C GLY A 194 -5.16 -7.40 15.68
N PRO A 195 -6.14 -8.33 15.82
CA PRO A 195 -6.42 -9.33 14.77
C PRO A 195 -7.00 -8.74 13.48
N ARG A 196 -7.33 -7.45 13.46
CA ARG A 196 -7.80 -6.75 12.26
C ARG A 196 -6.67 -6.44 11.28
N VAL A 197 -5.40 -6.53 11.69
CA VAL A 197 -4.26 -6.44 10.75
C VAL A 197 -4.29 -7.66 9.83
N ARG A 198 -4.68 -7.46 8.57
CA ARG A 198 -4.78 -8.55 7.57
C ARG A 198 -3.74 -8.45 6.47
N HIS A 199 -3.11 -7.30 6.34
CA HIS A 199 -2.06 -7.02 5.36
C HIS A 199 -1.05 -6.05 5.96
N VAL A 200 0.22 -6.14 5.57
CA VAL A 200 1.27 -5.28 6.13
C VAL A 200 2.15 -4.76 5.02
N HIS A 201 2.23 -3.44 4.89
CA HIS A 201 3.25 -2.78 4.09
C HIS A 201 4.39 -2.37 5.02
N LEU A 202 5.56 -2.95 4.79
CA LEU A 202 6.78 -2.57 5.47
C LEU A 202 7.42 -1.42 4.69
N LYS A 203 7.25 -0.23 5.21
CA LYS A 203 7.71 1.03 4.64
C LYS A 203 8.35 1.85 5.75
N ASP A 204 9.58 2.32 5.57
CA ASP A 204 10.26 3.17 6.55
C ASP A 204 10.39 4.60 6.03
N VAL A 205 10.43 5.57 6.93
CA VAL A 205 10.29 6.99 6.58
C VAL A 205 11.34 7.85 7.28
N ASP A 206 11.94 8.79 6.54
CA ASP A 206 12.79 9.83 7.12
C ASP A 206 11.94 10.80 7.96
N GLY A 207 12.17 10.83 9.27
CA GLY A 207 11.37 11.61 10.20
C GLY A 207 11.44 13.12 9.99
N ALA A 208 12.59 13.64 9.52
CA ALA A 208 12.75 15.07 9.26
C ALA A 208 12.03 15.48 7.97
N LEU A 209 12.14 14.72 6.90
CA LEU A 209 11.39 14.95 5.67
C LEU A 209 9.88 14.78 5.92
N ALA A 210 9.47 13.77 6.67
CA ALA A 210 8.08 13.56 7.04
C ALA A 210 7.49 14.77 7.80
N ALA A 211 8.24 15.36 8.74
CA ALA A 211 7.81 16.58 9.43
C ALA A 211 7.60 17.72 8.44
N ARG A 212 8.54 17.98 7.53
CA ARG A 212 8.42 19.03 6.52
C ARG A 212 7.22 18.84 5.58
N VAL A 213 6.90 17.59 5.23
CA VAL A 213 5.72 17.27 4.43
C VAL A 213 4.44 17.58 5.20
N ARG A 214 4.36 17.16 6.48
CA ARG A 214 3.21 17.44 7.36
C ARG A 214 2.98 18.93 7.56
N ASP A 215 4.05 19.69 7.71
CA ASP A 215 4.00 21.14 7.92
C ASP A 215 3.74 21.92 6.62
N GLY A 216 3.63 21.24 5.47
CA GLY A 216 3.44 21.87 4.17
C GLY A 216 4.69 22.61 3.63
N ALA A 217 5.85 22.43 4.29
CA ALA A 217 7.13 23.03 3.89
C ALA A 217 7.81 22.27 2.73
N LEU A 218 7.29 21.12 2.35
CA LEU A 218 7.78 20.30 1.24
C LEU A 218 6.61 19.52 0.64
N PHE A 219 6.47 19.56 -0.69
CA PHE A 219 5.47 18.74 -1.38
C PHE A 219 5.84 17.27 -1.32
N TYR A 220 4.82 16.40 -1.29
CA TYR A 220 5.01 14.95 -1.16
C TYR A 220 5.95 14.38 -2.22
N ASN A 221 5.69 14.66 -3.51
CA ASN A 221 6.51 14.15 -4.61
C ASN A 221 7.98 14.62 -4.50
N ASP A 222 8.21 15.87 -4.10
CA ASP A 222 9.57 16.39 -3.90
C ASP A 222 10.26 15.72 -2.71
N ALA A 223 9.50 15.41 -1.66
CA ALA A 223 10.01 14.67 -0.52
C ALA A 223 10.38 13.23 -0.92
N VAL A 224 9.56 12.54 -1.74
CA VAL A 224 9.88 11.21 -2.26
C VAL A 224 11.19 11.25 -3.06
N ARG A 225 11.35 12.21 -3.98
CA ARG A 225 12.61 12.42 -4.72
C ARG A 225 13.80 12.69 -3.78
N ALA A 226 13.56 13.38 -2.68
CA ALA A 226 14.59 13.67 -1.68
C ALA A 226 14.89 12.50 -0.73
N GLY A 227 14.24 11.35 -0.90
CA GLY A 227 14.45 10.15 -0.08
C GLY A 227 13.57 10.12 1.18
N LEU A 228 12.31 10.57 1.08
CA LEU A 228 11.31 10.48 2.16
C LEU A 228 11.20 9.05 2.69
N PHE A 229 11.14 8.08 1.79
CA PHE A 229 11.12 6.68 2.18
C PHE A 229 12.51 6.07 2.14
N ARG A 230 12.85 5.33 3.19
CA ARG A 230 14.18 4.80 3.47
C ARG A 230 14.18 3.27 3.41
N PRO A 231 15.33 2.64 3.17
CA PRO A 231 15.47 1.23 3.44
C PRO A 231 15.03 0.89 4.88
N LEU A 232 14.41 -0.27 5.07
CA LEU A 232 13.89 -0.69 6.37
C LEU A 232 14.96 -0.66 7.46
N GLY A 233 14.65 -0.03 8.57
CA GLY A 233 15.52 0.15 9.72
C GLY A 233 16.40 1.40 9.69
N GLU A 234 16.34 2.19 8.62
CA GLU A 234 17.06 3.47 8.48
C GLU A 234 16.17 4.70 8.76
N GLY A 235 14.89 4.48 9.04
CA GLY A 235 13.91 5.54 9.27
C GLY A 235 13.32 5.54 10.67
N ALA A 236 12.17 6.18 10.80
CA ALA A 236 11.49 6.47 12.07
C ALA A 236 10.26 5.59 12.33
N ALA A 237 9.89 4.67 11.43
CA ALA A 237 8.64 3.90 11.52
C ALA A 237 8.71 2.71 12.51
N ARG A 238 9.78 2.56 13.29
CA ARG A 238 9.93 1.52 14.31
C ARG A 238 9.73 0.09 13.80
N ILE A 239 10.18 -0.19 12.58
CA ILE A 239 9.92 -1.45 11.86
C ILE A 239 10.26 -2.68 12.72
N LYS A 240 11.40 -2.66 13.43
CA LYS A 240 11.81 -3.78 14.27
C LYS A 240 10.81 -4.10 15.38
N ASP A 241 10.28 -3.06 16.03
CA ASP A 241 9.30 -3.22 17.11
C ASP A 241 7.97 -3.74 16.58
N VAL A 242 7.55 -3.22 15.40
CA VAL A 242 6.32 -3.68 14.71
C VAL A 242 6.44 -5.15 14.31
N LEU A 243 7.57 -5.56 13.71
CA LEU A 243 7.81 -6.96 13.34
C LEU A 243 7.78 -7.89 14.56
N ALA A 244 8.44 -7.50 15.67
CA ALA A 244 8.43 -8.27 16.91
C ALA A 244 7.01 -8.43 17.44
N HIS A 245 6.24 -7.33 17.50
CA HIS A 245 4.85 -7.37 17.96
C HIS A 245 3.96 -8.27 17.08
N LEU A 246 4.02 -8.13 15.76
CA LEU A 246 3.21 -8.92 14.83
C LEU A 246 3.53 -10.42 14.93
N ARG A 247 4.80 -10.77 15.11
CA ARG A 247 5.23 -12.15 15.35
C ARG A 247 4.65 -12.69 16.66
N GLU A 248 4.76 -11.93 17.75
CA GLU A 248 4.21 -12.30 19.06
C GLU A 248 2.69 -12.43 19.02
N ALA A 249 2.00 -11.59 18.24
CA ALA A 249 0.57 -11.66 18.01
C ALA A 249 0.14 -12.82 17.06
N GLY A 250 1.09 -13.58 16.50
CA GLY A 250 0.81 -14.69 15.60
C GLY A 250 0.35 -14.27 14.20
N TYR A 251 0.74 -13.09 13.73
CA TYR A 251 0.41 -12.65 12.36
C TYR A 251 1.02 -13.61 11.33
N ALA A 252 0.18 -14.20 10.48
CA ALA A 252 0.54 -15.19 9.48
C ALA A 252 0.34 -14.73 8.02
N GLY A 253 -0.04 -13.46 7.83
CA GLY A 253 -0.25 -12.84 6.52
C GLY A 253 1.04 -12.48 5.79
N TRP A 254 0.88 -11.72 4.71
CA TRP A 254 1.98 -11.22 3.90
C TRP A 254 2.57 -9.94 4.48
N TYR A 255 3.89 -9.85 4.44
CA TYR A 255 4.64 -8.62 4.63
C TYR A 255 5.13 -8.15 3.27
N VAL A 256 4.63 -7.03 2.80
CA VAL A 256 5.00 -6.45 1.52
C VAL A 256 6.12 -5.43 1.73
N LEU A 257 7.22 -5.62 1.03
CA LEU A 257 8.27 -4.59 0.95
C LEU A 257 7.76 -3.46 0.08
N GLU A 258 7.62 -2.29 0.66
CA GLU A 258 7.13 -1.12 -0.05
C GLU A 258 7.96 0.11 0.32
N GLN A 259 8.59 0.69 -0.69
CA GLN A 259 9.35 1.93 -0.58
C GLN A 259 9.06 2.75 -1.83
N ASP A 260 8.34 3.85 -1.67
CA ASP A 260 8.05 4.72 -2.80
C ASP A 260 9.34 5.37 -3.29
N VAL A 261 9.66 5.13 -4.56
CA VAL A 261 10.83 5.70 -5.21
C VAL A 261 10.43 6.31 -6.54
N MET A 262 11.06 7.43 -6.88
CA MET A 262 10.93 8.07 -8.19
C MET A 262 12.27 7.93 -8.90
N LEU A 263 12.26 7.30 -10.08
CA LEU A 263 13.48 7.02 -10.84
C LEU A 263 13.70 8.10 -11.91
N ASP A 264 14.89 8.70 -11.92
CA ASP A 264 15.34 9.61 -12.97
C ASP A 264 16.10 8.88 -14.08
N ALA A 265 16.60 7.66 -13.80
CA ALA A 265 17.31 6.80 -14.74
C ALA A 265 17.05 5.32 -14.44
N VAL A 266 17.24 4.47 -15.46
CA VAL A 266 17.14 3.02 -15.30
C VAL A 266 18.27 2.54 -14.37
N PRO A 267 17.95 1.88 -13.24
CA PRO A 267 18.97 1.30 -12.37
C PRO A 267 19.78 0.22 -13.09
N ALA A 268 20.98 -0.06 -12.58
CA ALA A 268 21.78 -1.20 -13.03
C ALA A 268 20.97 -2.52 -13.02
N PRO A 269 21.32 -3.50 -13.85
CA PRO A 269 20.67 -4.82 -13.82
C PRO A 269 20.72 -5.47 -12.43
N GLY A 270 19.63 -6.14 -12.05
CA GLY A 270 19.44 -6.78 -10.75
C GLY A 270 18.72 -5.89 -9.72
N PRO A 271 18.36 -6.46 -8.57
CA PRO A 271 17.58 -5.75 -7.55
C PRO A 271 18.27 -4.48 -7.07
N PRO A 272 17.59 -3.33 -7.05
CA PRO A 272 18.13 -2.11 -6.49
C PRO A 272 18.59 -2.28 -5.04
N LEU A 273 19.66 -1.57 -4.66
CA LEU A 273 20.30 -1.72 -3.34
C LEU A 273 19.32 -1.46 -2.18
N TRP A 274 18.46 -0.44 -2.31
CA TRP A 274 17.52 -0.06 -1.25
C TRP A 274 16.52 -1.16 -0.92
N ILE A 275 16.00 -1.88 -1.94
CA ILE A 275 15.05 -2.95 -1.68
C ILE A 275 15.76 -4.24 -1.25
N ALA A 276 16.99 -4.48 -1.73
CA ALA A 276 17.81 -5.60 -1.27
C ALA A 276 18.17 -5.47 0.24
N GLN A 277 18.51 -4.27 0.69
CA GLN A 277 18.73 -3.95 2.09
C GLN A 277 17.45 -4.17 2.92
N SER A 278 16.31 -3.68 2.43
CA SER A 278 15.00 -3.87 3.08
C SER A 278 14.63 -5.35 3.21
N ALA A 279 14.85 -6.15 2.16
CA ALA A 279 14.59 -7.59 2.19
C ALA A 279 15.50 -8.32 3.20
N ALA A 280 16.77 -7.96 3.26
CA ALA A 280 17.71 -8.52 4.23
C ALA A 280 17.33 -8.14 5.67
N PHE A 281 16.97 -6.87 5.90
CA PHE A 281 16.51 -6.39 7.20
C PHE A 281 15.24 -7.13 7.67
N ALA A 282 14.25 -7.25 6.81
CA ALA A 282 13.00 -7.95 7.14
C ALA A 282 13.26 -9.41 7.55
N ARG A 283 14.06 -10.14 6.77
CA ARG A 283 14.42 -11.55 7.10
C ARG A 283 15.17 -11.70 8.41
N LYS A 284 16.06 -10.75 8.71
CA LYS A 284 16.87 -10.78 9.96
C LYS A 284 16.01 -10.55 11.21
N ASN A 285 14.90 -9.80 11.09
CA ASN A 285 14.05 -9.39 12.21
C ASN A 285 12.67 -10.08 12.23
N ALA A 286 12.51 -11.09 11.36
CA ALA A 286 11.29 -11.90 11.23
C ALA A 286 11.03 -12.82 12.43
#